data_eddea05a9444002323bbf25acdfdd907
#
_entry.id   eddea05a9444002323bbf25acdfdd907
#
_cell.length_a   1.000
_cell.length_b   1.000
_cell.length_c   1.000
_cell.angle_alpha   90.00
_cell.angle_beta   90.00
_cell.angle_gamma   90.00
#
_symmetry.space_group_name_H-M   'P 1'
#
loop_
_entity.id
_entity.type
_entity.pdbx_description
1 polymer ?
#
loop_
_entity_poly.entity_id
_entity_poly.type
_entity_poly.pdbx_seq_one_letter_code
_entity_poly.pdbx_strand_id
1 'polypeptide(L)'
;DVVVYETDCGTINGIVIADLKEGEEIIEPLSDRILGRTNLDDFIIKGDIVVKAGSVIEESEAELIGDSGVENIRIRSILTCESKRGCCAKCYGWDLSTHQLVDIGTAVGIRAAQSIGEPGTQLTLRTFHIGGTATRIIEQSEMVSKRSGVVKFSDNYDFADTIDESGTKVRRCMV
;
A
#
# COMPACT_ATOMS: atom_id res chain seq x y z
N ASP A 1 -2.16 20.57 9.03
CA ASP A 1 -3.39 21.37 8.84
C ASP A 1 -4.25 20.88 7.66
N VAL A 2 -4.29 19.56 7.43
CA VAL A 2 -5.18 18.98 6.41
C VAL A 2 -6.55 18.78 7.03
N VAL A 3 -7.52 19.53 6.52
CA VAL A 3 -8.93 19.51 6.95
C VAL A 3 -9.80 19.12 5.75
N VAL A 4 -10.92 18.47 6.00
CA VAL A 4 -11.92 18.19 4.95
C VAL A 4 -12.74 19.45 4.70
N TYR A 5 -12.61 20.05 3.51
CA TYR A 5 -13.27 21.33 3.20
C TYR A 5 -14.50 21.19 2.29
N GLU A 6 -14.56 20.14 1.49
CA GLU A 6 -15.64 19.95 0.51
C GLU A 6 -15.99 18.46 0.38
N THR A 7 -17.16 18.18 -0.16
CA THR A 7 -17.63 16.81 -0.31
C THR A 7 -16.89 16.08 -1.43
N ASP A 8 -16.70 16.72 -2.58
CA ASP A 8 -16.14 16.12 -3.78
C ASP A 8 -15.34 17.15 -4.60
N CYS A 9 -14.07 16.88 -4.86
CA CYS A 9 -13.21 17.71 -5.71
C CYS A 9 -13.34 17.40 -7.21
N GLY A 10 -14.07 16.33 -7.58
CA GLY A 10 -14.27 15.95 -8.97
C GLY A 10 -13.06 15.35 -9.68
N THR A 11 -11.99 15.00 -8.95
CA THR A 11 -10.79 14.43 -9.58
C THR A 11 -11.09 13.11 -10.30
N ILE A 12 -10.45 12.93 -11.45
CA ILE A 12 -10.40 11.69 -12.22
C ILE A 12 -9.12 10.89 -11.94
N ASN A 13 -8.26 11.42 -11.08
CA ASN A 13 -7.00 10.80 -10.69
C ASN A 13 -7.18 9.99 -9.42
N GLY A 14 -6.51 8.85 -9.34
CA GLY A 14 -6.53 7.96 -8.19
C GLY A 14 -5.26 7.15 -8.07
N ILE A 15 -5.24 6.28 -7.09
CA ILE A 15 -4.14 5.34 -6.87
C ILE A 15 -4.61 3.92 -7.12
N VAL A 16 -3.70 3.07 -7.55
CA VAL A 16 -3.92 1.63 -7.70
C VAL A 16 -3.57 0.96 -6.38
N ILE A 17 -4.49 0.17 -5.85
CA ILE A 17 -4.30 -0.60 -4.61
C ILE A 17 -4.36 -2.09 -4.95
N ALA A 18 -3.43 -2.84 -4.38
CA ALA A 18 -3.35 -4.30 -4.42
C ALA A 18 -3.17 -4.85 -3.01
N ASP A 19 -3.13 -6.17 -2.85
CA ASP A 19 -2.72 -6.78 -1.57
C ASP A 19 -1.37 -6.23 -1.11
N LEU A 20 -1.23 -6.01 0.18
CA LEU A 20 0.07 -5.72 0.77
C LEU A 20 0.77 -7.04 1.09
N LYS A 21 1.85 -7.31 0.37
CA LYS A 21 2.62 -8.55 0.51
C LYS A 21 4.04 -8.26 0.99
N GLU A 22 4.56 -9.12 1.84
CA GLU A 22 5.98 -9.17 2.19
C GLU A 22 6.52 -10.55 1.80
N GLY A 23 7.23 -10.60 0.68
CA GLY A 23 7.59 -11.86 0.03
C GLY A 23 6.36 -12.61 -0.51
N GLU A 24 6.08 -13.80 0.02
CA GLU A 24 4.91 -14.61 -0.34
C GLU A 24 3.72 -14.46 0.65
N GLU A 25 3.92 -13.76 1.77
CA GLU A 25 2.90 -13.57 2.80
C GLU A 25 2.06 -12.32 2.55
N ILE A 26 0.73 -12.47 2.62
CA ILE A 26 -0.20 -11.34 2.54
C ILE A 26 -0.33 -10.76 3.95
N ILE A 27 0.18 -9.53 4.16
CA ILE A 27 0.08 -8.81 5.42
C ILE A 27 -1.31 -8.19 5.56
N GLU A 28 -1.82 -7.59 4.48
CA GLU A 28 -3.12 -6.94 4.45
C GLU A 28 -3.80 -7.24 3.11
N PRO A 29 -4.96 -7.92 3.11
CA PRO A 29 -5.66 -8.26 1.88
C PRO A 29 -6.28 -7.01 1.23
N LEU A 30 -6.56 -7.10 -0.06
CA LEU A 30 -7.15 -6.02 -0.84
C LEU A 30 -8.49 -5.54 -0.25
N SER A 31 -9.34 -6.46 0.23
CA SER A 31 -10.64 -6.16 0.85
C SER A 31 -10.52 -5.14 1.98
N ASP A 32 -9.58 -5.34 2.89
CA ASP A 32 -9.39 -4.46 4.06
C ASP A 32 -8.85 -3.09 3.64
N ARG A 33 -8.00 -3.06 2.62
CA ARG A 33 -7.37 -1.83 2.12
C ARG A 33 -8.32 -0.92 1.34
N ILE A 34 -9.36 -1.47 0.73
CA ILE A 34 -10.34 -0.72 -0.07
C ILE A 34 -11.60 -0.36 0.72
N LEU A 35 -11.84 -1.00 1.86
CA LEU A 35 -13.01 -0.76 2.70
C LEU A 35 -13.13 0.73 3.07
N GLY A 36 -14.31 1.30 2.85
CA GLY A 36 -14.58 2.72 3.12
C GLY A 36 -13.89 3.70 2.19
N ARG A 37 -13.19 3.22 1.14
CA ARG A 37 -12.60 4.07 0.10
C ARG A 37 -13.58 4.35 -1.01
N THR A 38 -13.41 5.47 -1.70
CA THR A 38 -14.24 5.79 -2.86
C THR A 38 -13.62 5.19 -4.11
N ASN A 39 -14.41 4.39 -4.82
CA ASN A 39 -14.01 3.81 -6.10
C ASN A 39 -13.87 4.89 -7.17
N LEU A 40 -12.88 4.74 -8.05
CA LEU A 40 -12.65 5.72 -9.13
C LEU A 40 -13.41 5.34 -10.40
N ASP A 41 -13.41 4.06 -10.76
CA ASP A 41 -14.01 3.52 -11.97
C ASP A 41 -15.15 2.56 -11.62
N ASP A 42 -16.04 2.26 -12.56
CA ASP A 42 -17.07 1.23 -12.36
C ASP A 42 -16.40 -0.14 -12.21
N PHE A 43 -16.71 -0.84 -11.12
CA PHE A 43 -16.19 -2.19 -10.89
C PHE A 43 -17.24 -3.23 -11.31
N ILE A 44 -16.89 -4.09 -12.28
CA ILE A 44 -17.79 -5.03 -12.91
C ILE A 44 -17.32 -6.46 -12.65
N ILE A 45 -18.19 -7.29 -12.08
CA ILE A 45 -17.97 -8.74 -11.93
C ILE A 45 -19.01 -9.48 -12.77
N LYS A 46 -18.58 -10.34 -13.67
CA LYS A 46 -19.45 -11.20 -14.53
C LYS A 46 -20.51 -10.44 -15.35
N GLY A 47 -20.29 -9.15 -15.59
CA GLY A 47 -21.21 -8.30 -16.35
C GLY A 47 -22.12 -7.42 -15.49
N ASP A 48 -22.16 -7.61 -14.19
CA ASP A 48 -22.90 -6.76 -13.26
C ASP A 48 -21.99 -5.73 -12.61
N ILE A 49 -22.47 -4.49 -12.48
CA ILE A 49 -21.77 -3.43 -11.78
C ILE A 49 -21.92 -3.68 -10.27
N VAL A 50 -20.82 -4.05 -9.62
CA VAL A 50 -20.77 -4.26 -8.16
C VAL A 50 -20.61 -2.92 -7.44
N VAL A 51 -19.66 -2.08 -7.89
CA VAL A 51 -19.43 -0.76 -7.31
C VAL A 51 -19.38 0.27 -8.43
N LYS A 52 -20.16 1.34 -8.30
CA LYS A 52 -20.16 2.45 -9.26
C LYS A 52 -18.98 3.40 -9.01
N ALA A 53 -18.52 4.03 -10.09
CA ALA A 53 -17.54 5.12 -9.98
C ALA A 53 -18.05 6.24 -9.06
N GLY A 54 -17.18 6.68 -8.13
CA GLY A 54 -17.50 7.74 -7.19
C GLY A 54 -18.38 7.33 -6.01
N SER A 55 -18.78 6.05 -5.88
CA SER A 55 -19.39 5.51 -4.66
C SER A 55 -18.33 5.01 -3.67
N VAL A 56 -18.68 4.98 -2.41
CA VAL A 56 -17.83 4.42 -1.35
C VAL A 56 -18.02 2.90 -1.35
N ILE A 57 -16.96 2.16 -1.19
CA ILE A 57 -16.96 0.70 -1.12
C ILE A 57 -17.38 0.28 0.28
N GLU A 58 -18.50 -0.42 0.37
CA GLU A 58 -19.02 -0.97 1.61
C GLU A 58 -18.41 -2.35 1.91
N GLU A 59 -18.66 -2.87 3.12
CA GLU A 59 -18.07 -4.13 3.59
C GLU A 59 -18.44 -5.32 2.69
N SER A 60 -19.70 -5.44 2.33
CA SER A 60 -20.18 -6.50 1.42
C SER A 60 -19.57 -6.42 0.01
N GLU A 61 -19.34 -5.21 -0.48
CA GLU A 61 -18.71 -4.98 -1.79
C GLU A 61 -17.21 -5.28 -1.73
N ALA A 62 -16.54 -4.90 -0.64
CA ALA A 62 -15.12 -5.17 -0.42
C ALA A 62 -14.83 -6.68 -0.34
N GLU A 63 -15.69 -7.46 0.35
CA GLU A 63 -15.61 -8.91 0.40
C GLU A 63 -15.78 -9.53 -0.99
N LEU A 64 -16.80 -9.11 -1.74
CA LEU A 64 -17.05 -9.59 -3.11
C LEU A 64 -15.87 -9.29 -4.05
N ILE A 65 -15.23 -8.13 -3.90
CA ILE A 65 -14.04 -7.77 -4.67
C ILE A 65 -12.86 -8.68 -4.28
N GLY A 66 -12.64 -8.91 -2.99
CA GLY A 66 -11.60 -9.82 -2.50
C GLY A 66 -11.77 -11.24 -3.03
N ASP A 67 -13.00 -11.77 -3.01
CA ASP A 67 -13.32 -13.12 -3.49
C ASP A 67 -13.27 -13.25 -5.02
N SER A 68 -13.35 -12.14 -5.75
CA SER A 68 -13.31 -12.13 -7.22
C SER A 68 -11.96 -12.47 -7.82
N GLY A 69 -10.88 -12.48 -7.01
CA GLY A 69 -9.51 -12.74 -7.44
C GLY A 69 -8.89 -11.61 -8.26
N VAL A 70 -9.41 -10.40 -8.14
CA VAL A 70 -8.84 -9.20 -8.78
C VAL A 70 -7.58 -8.78 -8.03
N GLU A 71 -6.49 -8.58 -8.76
CA GLU A 71 -5.19 -8.24 -8.17
C GLU A 71 -5.10 -6.79 -7.70
N ASN A 72 -5.81 -5.88 -8.36
CA ASN A 72 -5.76 -4.46 -8.03
C ASN A 72 -7.03 -3.71 -8.42
N ILE A 73 -7.28 -2.59 -7.74
CA ILE A 73 -8.40 -1.69 -7.99
C ILE A 73 -7.93 -0.22 -7.92
N ARG A 74 -8.57 0.67 -8.69
CA ARG A 74 -8.29 2.10 -8.64
C ARG A 74 -9.26 2.79 -7.70
N ILE A 75 -8.71 3.44 -6.69
CA ILE A 75 -9.50 4.19 -5.70
C ILE A 75 -9.06 5.65 -5.64
N ARG A 76 -9.92 6.50 -5.13
CA ARG A 76 -9.59 7.90 -4.82
C ARG A 76 -8.71 7.96 -3.58
N SER A 77 -7.81 8.94 -3.56
CA SER A 77 -6.88 9.15 -2.46
C SER A 77 -6.71 10.64 -2.17
N ILE A 78 -6.37 10.97 -0.93
CA ILE A 78 -5.96 12.32 -0.56
C ILE A 78 -4.69 12.78 -1.29
N LEU A 79 -3.85 11.83 -1.74
CA LEU A 79 -2.61 12.12 -2.48
C LEU A 79 -2.89 12.65 -3.90
N THR A 80 -4.02 12.28 -4.47
CA THR A 80 -4.46 12.72 -5.80
C THR A 80 -5.66 13.67 -5.74
N CYS A 81 -5.97 14.19 -4.55
CA CYS A 81 -7.07 15.12 -4.36
C CYS A 81 -6.75 16.49 -4.97
N GLU A 82 -7.69 17.03 -5.76
CA GLU A 82 -7.57 18.32 -6.44
C GLU A 82 -8.24 19.47 -5.69
N SER A 83 -8.60 19.25 -4.41
CA SER A 83 -9.11 20.31 -3.54
C SER A 83 -8.06 21.41 -3.36
N LYS A 84 -8.47 22.67 -3.44
CA LYS A 84 -7.56 23.82 -3.31
C LYS A 84 -6.97 23.96 -1.90
N ARG A 85 -7.66 23.44 -0.89
CA ARG A 85 -7.22 23.43 0.51
C ARG A 85 -7.59 22.09 1.14
N GLY A 86 -6.66 21.51 1.89
CA GLY A 86 -6.89 20.26 2.59
C GLY A 86 -7.26 19.12 1.64
N CYS A 87 -8.37 18.46 1.90
CA CYS A 87 -8.89 17.38 1.06
C CYS A 87 -10.41 17.41 0.97
N CYS A 88 -10.99 16.66 0.06
CA CYS A 88 -12.43 16.43 0.01
C CYS A 88 -12.81 15.11 0.71
N ALA A 89 -14.07 14.98 1.12
CA ALA A 89 -14.58 13.83 1.84
C ALA A 89 -14.46 12.54 1.01
N LYS A 90 -14.79 12.57 -0.27
CA LYS A 90 -14.67 11.39 -1.15
C LYS A 90 -13.23 10.92 -1.34
N CYS A 91 -12.24 11.79 -1.39
CA CYS A 91 -10.84 11.39 -1.48
C CYS A 91 -10.30 10.82 -0.18
N TYR A 92 -10.86 11.25 0.94
CA TYR A 92 -10.53 10.69 2.26
C TYR A 92 -11.21 9.34 2.48
N GLY A 93 -12.51 9.26 2.21
CA GLY A 93 -13.35 8.09 2.43
C GLY A 93 -14.05 8.08 3.79
N TRP A 94 -14.22 6.90 4.37
CA TRP A 94 -14.88 6.73 5.67
C TRP A 94 -14.05 7.24 6.84
N ASP A 95 -14.76 7.76 7.82
CA ASP A 95 -14.27 7.81 9.19
C ASP A 95 -14.52 6.43 9.83
N LEU A 96 -13.44 5.69 10.09
CA LEU A 96 -13.50 4.33 10.61
C LEU A 96 -14.16 4.21 11.99
N SER A 97 -14.32 5.32 12.71
CA SER A 97 -15.00 5.33 14.01
C SER A 97 -16.52 5.33 13.88
N THR A 98 -17.05 5.89 12.80
CA THR A 98 -18.49 6.03 12.57
C THR A 98 -19.01 5.16 11.42
N HIS A 99 -18.12 4.56 10.64
CA HIS A 99 -18.43 3.84 9.39
C HIS A 99 -19.28 4.67 8.41
N GLN A 100 -19.03 5.95 8.37
CA GLN A 100 -19.70 6.89 7.48
C GLN A 100 -18.67 7.79 6.78
N LEU A 101 -19.09 8.41 5.68
CA LEU A 101 -18.24 9.36 4.99
C LEU A 101 -17.84 10.48 5.96
N VAL A 102 -16.56 10.83 5.94
CA VAL A 102 -16.01 11.82 6.86
C VAL A 102 -16.73 13.17 6.74
N ASP A 103 -16.99 13.81 7.89
CA ASP A 103 -17.64 15.11 7.95
C ASP A 103 -16.74 16.26 7.49
N ILE A 104 -17.36 17.26 6.85
CA ILE A 104 -16.69 18.51 6.51
C ILE A 104 -16.25 19.22 7.80
N GLY A 105 -15.03 19.75 7.80
CA GLY A 105 -14.43 20.39 8.97
C GLY A 105 -13.57 19.46 9.82
N THR A 106 -13.56 18.15 9.55
CA THR A 106 -12.73 17.21 10.30
C THR A 106 -11.24 17.43 10.00
N ALA A 107 -10.44 17.56 11.06
CA ALA A 107 -8.99 17.76 10.99
C ALA A 107 -8.26 16.42 10.83
N VAL A 108 -8.35 15.82 9.64
CA VAL A 108 -7.80 14.50 9.35
C VAL A 108 -6.28 14.43 9.45
N GLY A 109 -5.59 15.54 9.16
CA GLY A 109 -4.14 15.62 9.30
C GLY A 109 -3.67 15.50 10.75
N ILE A 110 -4.41 16.06 11.70
CA ILE A 110 -4.12 15.90 13.14
C ILE A 110 -4.35 14.45 13.57
N ARG A 111 -5.44 13.82 13.14
CA ARG A 111 -5.70 12.39 13.41
C ARG A 111 -4.57 11.50 12.90
N ALA A 112 -4.12 11.73 11.66
CA ALA A 112 -2.99 10.99 11.09
C ALA A 112 -1.71 11.20 11.90
N ALA A 113 -1.39 12.44 12.28
CA ALA A 113 -0.21 12.74 13.08
C ALA A 113 -0.25 12.07 14.46
N GLN A 114 -1.41 12.03 15.09
CA GLN A 114 -1.60 11.38 16.40
C GLN A 114 -1.43 9.86 16.27
N SER A 115 -2.03 9.22 15.26
CA SER A 115 -1.93 7.77 15.07
C SER A 115 -0.52 7.31 14.68
N ILE A 116 0.27 8.15 14.03
CA ILE A 116 1.68 7.88 13.72
C ILE A 116 2.56 8.16 14.95
N GLY A 117 2.27 9.22 15.69
CA GLY A 117 3.10 9.69 16.81
C GLY A 117 2.95 8.86 18.08
N GLU A 118 1.78 8.32 18.36
CA GLU A 118 1.52 7.55 19.57
C GLU A 118 2.39 6.28 19.63
N PRO A 119 2.41 5.37 18.62
CA PRO A 119 3.30 4.22 18.66
C PRO A 119 4.79 4.60 18.59
N GLY A 120 5.13 5.70 17.92
CA GLY A 120 6.50 6.22 17.88
C GLY A 120 7.04 6.56 19.26
N THR A 121 6.25 7.18 20.11
CA THR A 121 6.61 7.51 21.50
C THR A 121 6.81 6.23 22.33
N GLN A 122 5.93 5.24 22.20
CA GLN A 122 6.05 3.95 22.91
C GLN A 122 7.30 3.17 22.45
N LEU A 123 7.61 3.13 21.18
CA LEU A 123 8.82 2.52 20.62
C LEU A 123 10.08 3.19 21.16
N THR A 124 10.12 4.52 21.24
CA THR A 124 11.26 5.27 21.77
C THR A 124 11.47 4.99 23.25
N LEU A 125 10.42 4.93 24.06
CA LEU A 125 10.52 4.57 25.47
C LEU A 125 11.02 3.14 25.68
N ARG A 126 10.63 2.18 24.82
CA ARG A 126 11.13 0.80 24.87
C ARG A 126 12.60 0.67 24.46
N THR A 127 13.07 1.44 23.48
CA THR A 127 14.45 1.41 23.03
C THR A 127 15.43 2.01 24.06
N PHE A 128 15.01 2.93 24.90
CA PHE A 128 15.82 3.44 26.01
C PHE A 128 16.03 2.41 27.14
N HIS A 129 15.12 1.45 27.29
CA HIS A 129 15.25 0.39 28.30
C HIS A 129 15.99 -0.86 27.81
N ILE A 130 16.10 -1.04 26.51
CA ILE A 130 16.89 -2.10 25.89
C ILE A 130 18.11 -1.44 25.25
N GLY A 131 19.20 -1.36 26.00
CA GLY A 131 20.49 -0.93 25.50
C GLY A 131 21.03 -1.90 24.44
N GLY A 132 20.33 -1.98 23.32
CA GLY A 132 20.66 -2.79 22.17
C GLY A 132 20.74 -1.90 20.93
N THR A 133 21.88 -1.92 20.28
CA THR A 133 22.09 -1.44 18.94
C THR A 133 20.90 -1.81 18.05
N ALA A 134 20.32 -0.81 17.38
CA ALA A 134 19.40 -1.05 16.30
C ALA A 134 20.07 -2.02 15.32
N THR A 135 19.67 -3.25 15.35
CA THR A 135 20.07 -4.23 14.34
C THR A 135 19.39 -3.78 13.08
N ARG A 136 20.08 -3.05 12.23
CA ARG A 136 19.71 -2.94 10.83
C ARG A 136 19.57 -4.38 10.35
N ILE A 137 18.37 -4.79 10.02
CA ILE A 137 18.17 -5.92 9.14
C ILE A 137 18.75 -5.44 7.80
N ILE A 138 20.04 -5.68 7.63
CA ILE A 138 20.67 -5.56 6.34
C ILE A 138 20.08 -6.77 5.60
N GLU A 139 19.13 -6.54 4.70
CA GLU A 139 18.81 -7.52 3.68
C GLU A 139 20.16 -7.92 3.08
N GLN A 140 20.54 -9.16 3.26
CA GLN A 140 21.76 -9.68 2.65
C GLN A 140 21.48 -9.77 1.15
N SER A 141 21.78 -8.67 0.44
CA SER A 141 21.73 -8.62 -1.01
C SER A 141 22.82 -9.48 -1.66
N GLU A 142 23.76 -9.98 -0.87
CA GLU A 142 24.90 -10.79 -1.33
C GLU A 142 25.10 -12.02 -0.46
N MET A 143 25.30 -13.18 -1.08
CA MET A 143 25.78 -14.39 -0.45
C MET A 143 27.25 -14.63 -0.83
N VAL A 144 28.15 -14.43 0.13
CA VAL A 144 29.58 -14.67 -0.08
C VAL A 144 29.97 -16.04 0.48
N SER A 145 30.56 -16.89 -0.38
CA SER A 145 31.09 -18.18 0.06
C SER A 145 32.33 -18.01 0.94
N LYS A 146 32.30 -18.64 2.12
CA LYS A 146 33.47 -18.66 3.03
C LYS A 146 34.57 -19.65 2.62
N ARG A 147 34.32 -20.47 1.61
CA ARG A 147 35.26 -21.50 1.11
C ARG A 147 35.33 -21.47 -0.40
N SER A 148 36.47 -21.80 -0.95
CA SER A 148 36.62 -22.02 -2.40
C SER A 148 35.83 -23.24 -2.85
N GLY A 149 35.14 -23.17 -3.97
CA GLY A 149 34.34 -24.25 -4.52
C GLY A 149 33.78 -23.89 -5.88
N VAL A 150 33.04 -24.82 -6.46
CA VAL A 150 32.35 -24.62 -7.75
C VAL A 150 30.89 -24.40 -7.49
N VAL A 151 30.36 -23.28 -7.98
CA VAL A 151 28.94 -22.95 -7.90
C VAL A 151 28.22 -23.66 -9.04
N LYS A 152 27.19 -24.46 -8.72
CA LYS A 152 26.25 -25.01 -9.69
C LYS A 152 24.88 -24.39 -9.48
N PHE A 153 24.30 -23.90 -10.57
CA PHE A 153 22.92 -23.45 -10.58
C PHE A 153 22.00 -24.59 -10.98
N SER A 154 20.75 -24.55 -10.52
CA SER A 154 19.71 -25.49 -10.96
C SER A 154 19.35 -25.22 -12.42
N ASP A 155 19.02 -26.29 -13.18
CA ASP A 155 18.66 -26.18 -14.59
C ASP A 155 17.30 -25.46 -14.84
N ASN A 156 16.62 -25.10 -13.78
CA ASN A 156 15.30 -24.42 -13.83
C ASN A 156 15.37 -22.91 -14.02
N TYR A 157 16.57 -22.32 -14.11
CA TYR A 157 16.76 -20.88 -14.25
C TYR A 157 17.47 -20.53 -15.54
N ASP A 158 16.92 -19.57 -16.27
CA ASP A 158 17.58 -18.98 -17.43
C ASP A 158 18.53 -17.87 -17.00
N PHE A 159 19.74 -17.87 -17.59
CA PHE A 159 20.77 -16.89 -17.27
C PHE A 159 21.22 -16.15 -18.52
N ALA A 160 21.41 -14.83 -18.39
CA ALA A 160 22.04 -13.99 -19.39
C ALA A 160 23.39 -13.50 -18.88
N ASP A 161 24.43 -13.60 -19.69
CA ASP A 161 25.74 -13.01 -19.38
C ASP A 161 25.69 -11.53 -19.72
N THR A 162 25.93 -10.67 -18.72
CA THR A 162 25.97 -9.21 -18.85
C THR A 162 27.26 -8.66 -18.28
N ILE A 163 27.57 -7.41 -18.59
CA ILE A 163 28.72 -6.70 -18.02
C ILE A 163 28.16 -5.70 -17.01
N ASP A 164 28.65 -5.75 -15.78
CA ASP A 164 28.32 -4.83 -14.71
C ASP A 164 28.92 -3.44 -14.96
N GLU A 165 28.45 -2.43 -14.23
CA GLU A 165 28.95 -1.04 -14.27
C GLU A 165 30.46 -0.93 -14.00
N SER A 166 31.03 -1.92 -13.28
CA SER A 166 32.48 -2.04 -13.03
C SER A 166 33.26 -2.68 -14.17
N GLY A 167 32.61 -3.11 -15.28
CA GLY A 167 33.23 -3.80 -16.40
C GLY A 167 33.47 -5.31 -16.17
N THR A 168 32.95 -5.85 -15.07
CA THR A 168 33.09 -7.28 -14.74
C THR A 168 31.96 -8.09 -15.40
N LYS A 169 32.31 -9.26 -15.97
CA LYS A 169 31.29 -10.18 -16.50
C LYS A 169 30.52 -10.82 -15.36
N VAL A 170 29.21 -10.60 -15.35
CA VAL A 170 28.28 -11.16 -14.38
C VAL A 170 27.18 -11.95 -15.10
N ARG A 171 26.72 -13.00 -14.45
CA ARG A 171 25.61 -13.81 -14.94
C ARG A 171 24.34 -13.39 -14.17
N ARG A 172 23.34 -12.89 -14.90
CA ARG A 172 22.07 -12.43 -14.34
C ARG A 172 21.00 -13.50 -14.55
N CYS A 173 20.28 -13.85 -13.48
CA CYS A 173 19.12 -14.72 -13.57
C CYS A 173 17.96 -13.96 -14.24
N MET A 174 17.33 -14.58 -15.21
CA MET A 174 16.12 -14.07 -15.87
C MET A 174 14.93 -14.75 -15.20
N VAL A 175 14.15 -13.97 -14.44
CA VAL A 175 12.90 -14.44 -13.77
C VAL A 175 11.72 -14.02 -14.61
#